data_ec3e0d1fc2faf023f1f93b340ae97070
#
_entry.id   ec3e0d1fc2faf023f1f93b340ae97070
#
_cell.length_a   1.000
_cell.length_b   1.000
_cell.length_c   1.000
_cell.angle_alpha   90.00
_cell.angle_beta   90.00
_cell.angle_gamma   90.00
#
_symmetry.space_group_name_H-M   'P 1'
#
loop_
_entity.id
_entity.type
_entity.pdbx_description
1 polymer ?
#
loop_
_entity_poly.entity_id
_entity_poly.type
_entity_poly.pdbx_seq_one_letter_code
_entity_poly.pdbx_strand_id
1 'polypeptide(L)'
;MGSNNKKPSKNKSAFHAAEVMSHDLSLLRGKKQPVFFDDSGIHGLLSAEDIEDEVQQLKKVDVDSYIQRVVNPSESKKRPSAPEVIQQLGGKMVAEETDGPLYTAEIEFLISGQTRRLGFIAQNHKIQNGVWAPNHHREAAEKVRFFASHSIPLVTFMDTPGAAADAEANLDNQSHSISFLISEMANLQLPVIGIVFGGGYSG
;
A
#
# COMPACT_ATOMS: atom_id res chain seq x y z
N MET A 1 24.00 15.67 44.38
CA MET A 1 23.81 15.66 42.92
C MET A 1 23.21 14.34 42.54
N GLY A 2 21.88 14.28 42.40
CA GLY A 2 21.14 13.07 42.10
C GLY A 2 20.76 13.06 40.61
N SER A 3 21.25 12.06 39.89
CA SER A 3 20.90 11.85 38.47
C SER A 3 19.53 11.19 38.34
N ASN A 4 18.56 11.94 37.88
CA ASN A 4 17.24 11.41 37.51
C ASN A 4 17.31 10.69 36.14
N ASN A 5 17.55 9.40 36.15
CA ASN A 5 17.40 8.56 34.98
C ASN A 5 15.90 8.19 34.79
N LYS A 6 15.16 9.00 34.02
CA LYS A 6 13.84 8.62 33.54
C LYS A 6 14.01 7.59 32.41
N LYS A 7 13.68 6.32 32.69
CA LYS A 7 13.51 5.30 31.66
C LYS A 7 12.39 5.72 30.71
N PRO A 8 12.56 5.59 29.39
CA PRO A 8 11.48 5.86 28.44
C PRO A 8 10.36 4.83 28.60
N SER A 9 9.12 5.29 28.55
CA SER A 9 7.94 4.45 28.75
C SER A 9 7.78 3.49 27.55
N LYS A 10 8.11 2.23 27.76
CA LYS A 10 7.94 1.14 26.78
C LYS A 10 6.47 0.79 26.46
N ASN A 11 5.50 1.40 27.16
CA ASN A 11 4.11 0.97 27.11
C ASN A 11 3.28 1.51 25.94
N LYS A 12 3.67 2.64 25.32
CA LYS A 12 2.85 3.22 24.24
C LYS A 12 3.00 2.50 22.89
N SER A 13 4.19 2.00 22.58
CA SER A 13 4.42 1.26 21.31
C SER A 13 3.85 -0.16 21.35
N ALA A 14 3.88 -0.80 22.53
CA ALA A 14 3.30 -2.13 22.71
C ALA A 14 1.76 -2.10 22.62
N PHE A 15 1.12 -1.05 23.10
CA PHE A 15 -0.34 -0.87 23.02
C PHE A 15 -0.81 -0.68 21.58
N HIS A 16 -0.11 0.11 20.81
CA HIS A 16 -0.45 0.34 19.39
C HIS A 16 -0.23 -0.91 18.53
N ALA A 17 0.85 -1.67 18.78
CA ALA A 17 1.09 -2.94 18.11
C ALA A 17 0.03 -4.01 18.45
N ALA A 18 -0.44 -4.03 19.69
CA ALA A 18 -1.49 -4.94 20.15
C ALA A 18 -2.84 -4.62 19.49
N GLU A 19 -3.17 -3.35 19.30
CA GLU A 19 -4.40 -2.90 18.67
C GLU A 19 -4.45 -3.27 17.17
N VAL A 20 -3.34 -3.09 16.45
CA VAL A 20 -3.20 -3.51 15.05
C VAL A 20 -3.29 -5.04 14.92
N MET A 21 -2.65 -5.80 15.84
CA MET A 21 -2.67 -7.27 15.82
C MET A 21 -4.04 -7.85 16.15
N SER A 22 -4.83 -7.23 17.03
CA SER A 22 -6.19 -7.70 17.33
C SER A 22 -7.11 -7.62 16.13
N HIS A 23 -6.98 -6.58 15.32
CA HIS A 23 -7.73 -6.40 14.09
C HIS A 23 -7.40 -7.49 13.05
N ASP A 24 -6.12 -7.80 12.85
CA ASP A 24 -5.68 -8.84 11.92
C ASP A 24 -6.06 -10.25 12.36
N LEU A 25 -6.00 -10.55 13.66
CA LEU A 25 -6.37 -11.86 14.20
C LEU A 25 -7.88 -12.12 14.11
N SER A 26 -8.72 -11.09 14.17
CA SER A 26 -10.16 -11.22 13.97
C SER A 26 -10.52 -11.60 12.53
N LEU A 27 -9.77 -11.09 11.56
CA LEU A 27 -9.86 -11.45 10.14
C LEU A 27 -9.45 -12.90 9.88
N LEU A 28 -8.38 -13.37 10.54
CA LEU A 28 -7.87 -14.75 10.41
C LEU A 28 -8.79 -15.81 11.04
N ARG A 29 -9.61 -15.43 12.01
CA ARG A 29 -10.53 -16.37 12.72
C ARG A 29 -11.88 -16.58 12.03
N GLY A 30 -12.12 -15.98 10.87
CA GLY A 30 -13.37 -16.16 10.12
C GLY A 30 -14.63 -15.66 10.88
N LYS A 31 -14.48 -14.82 11.90
CA LYS A 31 -15.59 -14.12 12.53
C LYS A 31 -16.13 -13.10 11.55
N LYS A 32 -17.26 -13.44 10.91
CA LYS A 32 -17.95 -12.67 9.86
C LYS A 32 -18.65 -11.43 10.37
N GLN A 33 -18.01 -10.57 11.13
CA GLN A 33 -18.61 -9.26 11.37
C GLN A 33 -17.54 -8.18 11.24
N PRO A 34 -17.58 -7.38 10.15
CA PRO A 34 -16.85 -6.12 10.13
C PRO A 34 -17.39 -5.23 11.24
N VAL A 35 -16.51 -4.59 11.98
CA VAL A 35 -16.90 -3.51 12.89
C VAL A 35 -17.33 -2.36 12.01
N PHE A 36 -18.64 -2.16 11.88
CA PHE A 36 -19.18 -0.98 11.22
C PHE A 36 -19.19 0.16 12.23
N PHE A 37 -18.53 1.26 11.88
CA PHE A 37 -18.79 2.54 12.51
C PHE A 37 -20.04 3.10 11.85
N ASP A 38 -21.11 3.22 12.60
CA ASP A 38 -22.27 4.00 12.19
C ASP A 38 -22.23 5.38 12.87
N ASP A 39 -23.08 6.30 12.41
CA ASP A 39 -23.16 7.67 12.95
C ASP A 39 -23.65 7.74 14.41
N SER A 40 -24.01 6.63 15.02
CA SER A 40 -24.50 6.52 16.40
C SER A 40 -23.44 6.10 17.42
N GLY A 41 -22.21 5.84 16.99
CA GLY A 41 -21.08 5.48 17.84
C GLY A 41 -20.77 3.97 17.83
N ILE A 42 -19.78 3.58 18.61
CA ILE A 42 -19.25 2.21 18.65
C ILE A 42 -20.33 1.27 19.22
N HIS A 43 -21.07 0.61 18.34
CA HIS A 43 -21.92 -0.52 18.71
C HIS A 43 -21.11 -1.82 18.67
N GLY A 44 -20.98 -2.45 19.81
CA GLY A 44 -20.24 -3.68 19.99
C GLY A 44 -18.94 -3.48 20.76
N LEU A 45 -19.00 -2.70 21.83
CA LEU A 45 -17.94 -2.71 22.82
C LEU A 45 -17.80 -4.16 23.31
N LEU A 46 -16.62 -4.73 23.05
CA LEU A 46 -16.19 -5.94 23.74
C LEU A 46 -16.36 -5.69 25.24
N SER A 47 -16.90 -6.66 25.96
CA SER A 47 -16.94 -6.56 27.42
C SER A 47 -15.52 -6.42 27.97
N ALA A 48 -15.37 -5.88 29.17
CA ALA A 48 -14.06 -5.82 29.82
C ALA A 48 -13.40 -7.20 29.89
N GLU A 49 -14.20 -8.25 30.03
CA GLU A 49 -13.77 -9.66 30.02
C GLU A 49 -13.27 -10.10 28.64
N ASP A 50 -13.98 -9.76 27.57
CA ASP A 50 -13.54 -10.05 26.19
C ASP A 50 -12.22 -9.35 25.85
N ILE A 51 -12.04 -8.11 26.32
CA ILE A 51 -10.79 -7.34 26.14
C ILE A 51 -9.65 -8.00 26.93
N GLU A 52 -9.91 -8.45 28.14
CA GLU A 52 -8.92 -9.08 29.00
C GLU A 52 -8.49 -10.43 28.44
N ASP A 53 -9.41 -11.22 27.93
CA ASP A 53 -9.14 -12.48 27.24
C ASP A 53 -8.35 -12.29 25.94
N GLU A 54 -8.67 -11.27 25.12
CA GLU A 54 -7.89 -10.95 23.94
C GLU A 54 -6.48 -10.46 24.30
N VAL A 55 -6.34 -9.61 25.30
CA VAL A 55 -5.02 -9.16 25.80
C VAL A 55 -4.19 -10.34 26.32
N GLN A 56 -4.79 -11.31 26.99
CA GLN A 56 -4.09 -12.51 27.45
C GLN A 56 -3.68 -13.43 26.28
N GLN A 57 -4.49 -13.48 25.22
CA GLN A 57 -4.12 -14.21 24.02
C GLN A 57 -3.00 -13.51 23.25
N LEU A 58 -3.03 -12.17 23.17
CA LEU A 58 -1.97 -11.37 22.52
C LEU A 58 -0.63 -11.49 23.26
N LYS A 59 -0.64 -11.63 24.59
CA LYS A 59 0.58 -11.89 25.37
C LYS A 59 1.26 -13.21 25.04
N LYS A 60 0.52 -14.16 24.42
CA LYS A 60 1.03 -15.45 23.97
C LYS A 60 1.52 -15.42 22.53
N VAL A 61 1.32 -14.32 21.81
CA VAL A 61 1.80 -14.18 20.42
C VAL A 61 3.30 -13.94 20.48
N ASP A 62 4.04 -14.84 19.88
CA ASP A 62 5.45 -14.64 19.62
C ASP A 62 5.60 -13.58 18.51
N VAL A 63 5.94 -12.36 18.92
CA VAL A 63 6.10 -11.21 18.02
C VAL A 63 7.18 -11.49 16.97
N ASP A 64 8.25 -12.18 17.33
CA ASP A 64 9.33 -12.53 16.40
C ASP A 64 8.82 -13.48 15.31
N SER A 65 8.03 -14.50 15.70
CA SER A 65 7.39 -15.38 14.72
C SER A 65 6.37 -14.66 13.83
N TYR A 66 5.65 -13.66 14.37
CA TYR A 66 4.74 -12.84 13.58
C TYR A 66 5.53 -12.00 12.53
N ILE A 67 6.57 -11.31 12.96
CA ILE A 67 7.45 -10.54 12.08
C ILE A 67 8.03 -11.44 10.97
N GLN A 68 8.51 -12.63 11.32
CA GLN A 68 9.07 -13.57 10.35
C GLN A 68 8.04 -14.04 9.30
N ARG A 69 6.79 -14.24 9.70
CA ARG A 69 5.75 -14.76 8.79
C ARG A 69 5.03 -13.69 7.98
N VAL A 70 4.85 -12.50 8.54
CA VAL A 70 4.00 -11.46 7.94
C VAL A 70 4.83 -10.30 7.39
N VAL A 71 5.76 -9.76 8.18
CA VAL A 71 6.55 -8.59 7.78
C VAL A 71 7.65 -8.97 6.80
N ASN A 72 8.48 -9.96 7.13
CA ASN A 72 9.61 -10.33 6.28
C ASN A 72 9.23 -10.79 4.86
N PRO A 73 8.10 -11.50 4.60
CA PRO A 73 7.71 -11.79 3.24
C PRO A 73 7.46 -10.55 2.38
N SER A 74 6.84 -9.49 2.95
CA SER A 74 6.59 -8.25 2.21
C SER A 74 7.87 -7.49 1.86
N GLU A 75 8.90 -7.60 2.70
CA GLU A 75 10.21 -6.99 2.49
C GLU A 75 11.18 -7.89 1.71
N SER A 76 10.80 -9.14 1.44
CA SER A 76 11.67 -10.09 0.75
C SER A 76 11.91 -9.66 -0.70
N LYS A 77 13.18 -9.48 -1.07
CA LYS A 77 13.59 -9.23 -2.46
C LYS A 77 13.29 -10.39 -3.42
N LYS A 78 12.95 -11.58 -2.88
CA LYS A 78 12.61 -12.78 -3.67
C LYS A 78 11.13 -12.83 -4.08
N ARG A 79 10.28 -12.00 -3.48
CA ARG A 79 8.88 -11.93 -3.90
C ARG A 79 8.75 -11.39 -5.33
N PRO A 80 7.67 -11.72 -6.06
CA PRO A 80 7.45 -11.14 -7.37
C PRO A 80 7.32 -9.62 -7.27
N SER A 81 7.73 -8.92 -8.30
CA SER A 81 7.46 -7.48 -8.45
C SER A 81 6.05 -7.26 -9.00
N ALA A 82 5.50 -6.06 -8.82
CA ALA A 82 4.22 -5.71 -9.40
C ALA A 82 4.18 -5.89 -10.94
N PRO A 83 5.19 -5.48 -11.72
CA PRO A 83 5.26 -5.80 -13.14
C PRO A 83 5.14 -7.29 -13.46
N GLU A 84 5.87 -8.14 -12.73
CA GLU A 84 5.81 -9.60 -12.95
C GLU A 84 4.39 -10.16 -12.67
N VAL A 85 3.70 -9.64 -11.68
CA VAL A 85 2.31 -10.03 -11.39
C VAL A 85 1.38 -9.52 -12.48
N ILE A 86 1.51 -8.28 -12.91
CA ILE A 86 0.69 -7.68 -13.97
C ILE A 86 0.82 -8.47 -15.27
N GLN A 87 2.03 -8.85 -15.65
CA GLN A 87 2.28 -9.67 -16.85
C GLN A 87 1.64 -11.07 -16.78
N GLN A 88 1.39 -11.59 -15.57
CA GLN A 88 0.75 -12.89 -15.35
C GLN A 88 -0.78 -12.84 -15.32
N LEU A 89 -1.41 -11.67 -15.42
CA LEU A 89 -2.88 -11.54 -15.39
C LEU A 89 -3.60 -12.14 -16.59
N GLY A 90 -2.88 -12.55 -17.63
CA GLY A 90 -3.41 -13.32 -18.75
C GLY A 90 -4.20 -12.52 -19.79
N GLY A 91 -4.14 -11.19 -19.76
CA GLY A 91 -4.68 -10.33 -20.80
C GLY A 91 -3.75 -10.18 -22.00
N LYS A 92 -4.23 -9.52 -23.06
CA LYS A 92 -3.42 -9.12 -24.20
C LYS A 92 -2.74 -7.79 -23.89
N MET A 93 -1.42 -7.78 -23.81
CA MET A 93 -0.62 -6.56 -23.64
C MET A 93 -0.81 -5.66 -24.88
N VAL A 94 -1.27 -4.43 -24.66
CA VAL A 94 -1.46 -3.40 -25.71
C VAL A 94 -0.27 -2.45 -25.72
N ALA A 95 0.15 -1.99 -24.54
CA ALA A 95 1.31 -1.14 -24.35
C ALA A 95 1.99 -1.48 -23.02
N GLU A 96 3.30 -1.31 -22.99
CA GLU A 96 4.12 -1.52 -21.80
C GLU A 96 5.31 -0.56 -21.84
N GLU A 97 5.55 0.17 -20.76
CA GLU A 97 6.68 1.09 -20.64
C GLU A 97 7.29 0.94 -19.23
N THR A 98 8.61 1.11 -19.17
CA THR A 98 9.39 1.09 -17.93
C THR A 98 10.38 2.23 -17.95
N ASP A 99 10.30 3.10 -16.92
CA ASP A 99 11.32 4.11 -16.63
C ASP A 99 11.82 3.89 -15.19
N GLY A 100 13.00 3.27 -15.06
CA GLY A 100 13.53 2.89 -13.76
C GLY A 100 12.51 2.11 -12.92
N PRO A 101 12.14 2.58 -11.72
CA PRO A 101 11.17 1.93 -10.84
C PRO A 101 9.70 2.15 -11.24
N LEU A 102 9.41 3.05 -12.16
CA LEU A 102 8.07 3.25 -12.71
C LEU A 102 7.79 2.21 -13.80
N TYR A 103 6.67 1.53 -13.67
CA TYR A 103 6.13 0.63 -14.68
C TYR A 103 4.72 1.03 -15.04
N THR A 104 4.41 1.09 -16.32
CA THR A 104 3.06 1.34 -16.83
C THR A 104 2.69 0.32 -17.88
N ALA A 105 1.42 -0.08 -17.91
CA ALA A 105 0.91 -0.99 -18.92
C ALA A 105 -0.54 -0.70 -19.28
N GLU A 106 -0.92 -1.08 -20.48
CA GLU A 106 -2.31 -1.16 -20.95
C GLU A 106 -2.58 -2.60 -21.39
N ILE A 107 -3.59 -3.23 -20.82
CA ILE A 107 -3.91 -4.63 -21.06
C ILE A 107 -5.39 -4.77 -21.44
N GLU A 108 -5.66 -5.53 -22.51
CA GLU A 108 -7.00 -5.94 -22.90
C GLU A 108 -7.36 -7.28 -22.28
N PHE A 109 -8.53 -7.32 -21.63
CA PHE A 109 -9.12 -8.53 -21.07
C PHE A 109 -10.43 -8.86 -21.76
N LEU A 110 -10.68 -10.13 -21.97
CA LEU A 110 -12.01 -10.62 -22.38
C LEU A 110 -12.81 -10.95 -21.12
N ILE A 111 -13.74 -10.08 -20.76
CA ILE A 111 -14.58 -10.22 -19.56
C ILE A 111 -16.04 -10.36 -20.01
N SER A 112 -16.65 -11.49 -19.71
CA SER A 112 -18.05 -11.79 -20.11
C SER A 112 -18.32 -11.58 -21.60
N GLY A 113 -17.37 -11.97 -22.45
CA GLY A 113 -17.47 -11.83 -23.90
C GLY A 113 -17.24 -10.42 -24.46
N GLN A 114 -16.88 -9.46 -23.62
CA GLN A 114 -16.56 -8.09 -24.02
C GLN A 114 -15.08 -7.79 -23.78
N THR A 115 -14.44 -7.15 -24.74
CA THR A 115 -13.09 -6.63 -24.56
C THR A 115 -13.12 -5.40 -23.66
N ARG A 116 -12.35 -5.42 -22.59
CA ARG A 116 -12.17 -4.33 -21.64
C ARG A 116 -10.69 -4.00 -21.51
N ARG A 117 -10.35 -2.73 -21.53
CA ARG A 117 -8.99 -2.23 -21.28
C ARG A 117 -8.84 -1.78 -19.85
N LEU A 118 -7.70 -2.10 -19.26
CA LEU A 118 -7.26 -1.60 -17.97
C LEU A 118 -5.87 -0.98 -18.11
N GLY A 119 -5.70 0.19 -17.50
CA GLY A 119 -4.40 0.84 -17.34
C GLY A 119 -3.78 0.40 -16.03
N PHE A 120 -2.47 0.22 -16.01
CA PHE A 120 -1.68 -0.13 -14.83
C PHE A 120 -0.57 0.88 -14.62
N ILE A 121 -0.42 1.33 -13.38
CA ILE A 121 0.73 2.13 -12.93
C ILE A 121 1.28 1.44 -11.69
N ALA A 122 2.55 1.09 -11.69
CA ALA A 122 3.13 0.29 -10.62
C ALA A 122 4.55 0.73 -10.24
N GLN A 123 4.87 0.54 -8.97
CA GLN A 123 6.23 0.66 -8.45
C GLN A 123 6.92 -0.70 -8.53
N ASN A 124 8.10 -0.73 -9.13
CA ASN A 124 8.92 -1.93 -9.22
C ASN A 124 9.99 -1.94 -8.12
N HIS A 125 9.74 -2.64 -7.02
CA HIS A 125 10.67 -2.70 -5.89
C HIS A 125 12.02 -3.33 -6.24
N LYS A 126 12.13 -4.09 -7.32
CA LYS A 126 13.40 -4.67 -7.77
C LYS A 126 14.36 -3.63 -8.35
N ILE A 127 13.83 -2.48 -8.72
CA ILE A 127 14.61 -1.35 -9.25
C ILE A 127 14.53 -0.22 -8.22
N GLN A 128 15.66 0.23 -7.70
CA GLN A 128 15.77 1.31 -6.72
C GLN A 128 14.79 1.16 -5.53
N ASN A 129 14.47 -0.08 -5.13
CA ASN A 129 13.47 -0.41 -4.10
C ASN A 129 12.06 0.18 -4.36
N GLY A 130 11.70 0.52 -5.59
CA GLY A 130 10.43 1.17 -5.91
C GLY A 130 10.38 2.66 -5.58
N VAL A 131 11.50 3.29 -5.26
CA VAL A 131 11.58 4.71 -4.93
C VAL A 131 11.44 5.54 -6.19
N TRP A 132 10.42 6.39 -6.23
CA TRP A 132 10.22 7.32 -7.35
C TRP A 132 10.89 8.66 -7.12
N ALA A 133 11.63 9.12 -8.12
CA ALA A 133 12.14 10.47 -8.26
C ALA A 133 11.08 11.41 -8.90
N PRO A 134 11.31 12.73 -8.94
CA PRO A 134 10.35 13.70 -9.48
C PRO A 134 9.86 13.41 -10.91
N ASN A 135 10.75 12.95 -11.80
CA ASN A 135 10.38 12.57 -13.17
C ASN A 135 9.35 11.44 -13.20
N HIS A 136 9.52 10.40 -12.37
CA HIS A 136 8.58 9.28 -12.32
C HIS A 136 7.18 9.69 -11.87
N HIS A 137 7.06 10.62 -10.90
CA HIS A 137 5.76 11.15 -10.48
C HIS A 137 5.11 11.98 -11.59
N ARG A 138 5.89 12.79 -12.33
CA ARG A 138 5.37 13.56 -13.47
C ARG A 138 4.90 12.65 -14.60
N GLU A 139 5.68 11.63 -14.93
CA GLU A 139 5.34 10.66 -15.97
C GLU A 139 4.11 9.83 -15.56
N ALA A 140 4.04 9.38 -14.33
CA ALA A 140 2.85 8.70 -13.82
C ALA A 140 1.59 9.60 -13.93
N ALA A 141 1.70 10.90 -13.61
CA ALA A 141 0.60 11.84 -13.77
C ALA A 141 0.16 12.00 -15.23
N GLU A 142 1.10 12.03 -16.17
CA GLU A 142 0.79 12.06 -17.61
C GLU A 142 0.09 10.77 -18.06
N LYS A 143 0.50 9.60 -17.53
CA LYS A 143 -0.19 8.34 -17.81
C LYS A 143 -1.62 8.31 -17.21
N VAL A 144 -1.84 8.89 -16.03
CA VAL A 144 -3.19 9.07 -15.46
C VAL A 144 -4.06 9.89 -16.43
N ARG A 145 -3.57 11.02 -16.94
CA ARG A 145 -4.27 11.84 -17.94
C ARG A 145 -4.56 11.07 -19.22
N PHE A 146 -3.57 10.31 -19.70
CA PHE A 146 -3.75 9.47 -20.89
C PHE A 146 -4.89 8.48 -20.69
N PHE A 147 -4.88 7.71 -19.58
CA PHE A 147 -5.95 6.74 -19.28
C PHE A 147 -7.31 7.44 -19.11
N ALA A 148 -7.33 8.60 -18.44
CA ALA A 148 -8.54 9.41 -18.31
C ALA A 148 -9.14 9.80 -19.66
N SER A 149 -8.31 10.33 -20.57
CA SER A 149 -8.75 10.80 -21.89
C SER A 149 -9.26 9.67 -22.79
N HIS A 150 -8.81 8.45 -22.54
CA HIS A 150 -9.22 7.25 -23.30
C HIS A 150 -10.29 6.42 -22.59
N SER A 151 -10.81 6.91 -21.45
CA SER A 151 -11.81 6.19 -20.63
C SER A 151 -11.35 4.80 -20.19
N ILE A 152 -10.06 4.65 -19.86
CA ILE A 152 -9.44 3.40 -19.43
C ILE A 152 -9.37 3.39 -17.91
N PRO A 153 -10.11 2.50 -17.18
CA PRO A 153 -10.01 2.34 -15.74
C PRO A 153 -8.58 2.00 -15.29
N LEU A 154 -8.21 2.46 -14.10
CA LEU A 154 -6.84 2.40 -13.60
C LEU A 154 -6.69 1.43 -12.44
N VAL A 155 -5.61 0.65 -12.47
CA VAL A 155 -5.13 -0.16 -11.33
C VAL A 155 -3.73 0.33 -10.95
N THR A 156 -3.53 0.67 -9.70
CA THR A 156 -2.22 1.09 -9.19
C THR A 156 -1.65 0.08 -8.22
N PHE A 157 -0.34 -0.20 -8.32
CA PHE A 157 0.40 -1.04 -7.39
C PHE A 157 1.43 -0.20 -6.65
N MET A 158 1.24 -0.06 -5.35
CA MET A 158 2.16 0.65 -4.45
C MET A 158 3.13 -0.35 -3.82
N ASP A 159 4.41 -0.12 -4.01
CA ASP A 159 5.46 -0.99 -3.50
C ASP A 159 6.77 -0.22 -3.33
N THR A 160 6.81 0.63 -2.33
CA THR A 160 7.91 1.55 -2.06
C THR A 160 8.11 1.82 -0.57
N PRO A 161 9.33 2.05 -0.12
CA PRO A 161 9.59 2.61 1.21
C PRO A 161 9.32 4.13 1.29
N GLY A 162 9.01 4.79 0.16
CA GLY A 162 8.75 6.22 0.07
C GLY A 162 9.29 6.83 -1.22
N ALA A 163 9.04 8.12 -1.41
CA ALA A 163 9.57 8.88 -2.52
C ALA A 163 11.06 9.26 -2.28
N ALA A 164 11.78 9.62 -3.33
CA ALA A 164 13.14 10.12 -3.22
C ALA A 164 13.18 11.37 -2.32
N ALA A 165 14.11 11.39 -1.37
CA ALA A 165 14.21 12.45 -0.36
C ALA A 165 15.62 13.07 -0.28
N ASP A 166 16.45 12.86 -1.30
CA ASP A 166 17.78 13.44 -1.40
C ASP A 166 17.76 14.90 -1.88
N ALA A 167 18.93 15.53 -1.88
CA ALA A 167 19.07 16.92 -2.29
C ALA A 167 18.72 17.15 -3.76
N GLU A 168 19.03 16.20 -4.63
CA GLU A 168 18.74 16.27 -6.06
C GLU A 168 17.22 16.23 -6.32
N ALA A 169 16.50 15.31 -5.70
CA ALA A 169 15.04 15.23 -5.78
C ALA A 169 14.38 16.52 -5.26
N ASN A 170 14.90 17.11 -4.18
CA ASN A 170 14.38 18.36 -3.65
C ASN A 170 14.61 19.54 -4.60
N LEU A 171 15.78 19.62 -5.26
CA LEU A 171 16.07 20.63 -6.28
C LEU A 171 15.19 20.49 -7.51
N ASP A 172 14.82 19.26 -7.88
CA ASP A 172 13.89 18.97 -8.99
C ASP A 172 12.41 18.99 -8.56
N ASN A 173 12.09 19.63 -7.46
CA ASN A 173 10.72 19.86 -6.97
C ASN A 173 9.92 18.57 -6.69
N GLN A 174 10.49 17.63 -5.96
CA GLN A 174 9.85 16.36 -5.57
C GLN A 174 8.43 16.55 -5.01
N SER A 175 8.26 17.48 -4.05
CA SER A 175 6.95 17.75 -3.44
C SER A 175 5.90 18.23 -4.45
N HIS A 176 6.31 19.05 -5.42
CA HIS A 176 5.42 19.51 -6.47
C HIS A 176 5.01 18.36 -7.41
N SER A 177 5.96 17.51 -7.78
CA SER A 177 5.71 16.35 -8.64
C SER A 177 4.75 15.35 -7.99
N ILE A 178 4.89 15.10 -6.68
CA ILE A 178 3.94 14.30 -5.90
C ILE A 178 2.56 14.97 -5.90
N SER A 179 2.48 16.25 -5.55
CA SER A 179 1.21 16.99 -5.51
C SER A 179 0.51 17.02 -6.86
N PHE A 180 1.28 17.09 -7.93
CA PHE A 180 0.75 17.04 -9.29
C PHE A 180 0.10 15.67 -9.59
N LEU A 181 0.77 14.56 -9.28
CA LEU A 181 0.20 13.22 -9.43
C LEU A 181 -1.07 13.04 -8.57
N ILE A 182 -1.05 13.48 -7.32
CA ILE A 182 -2.22 13.44 -6.42
C ILE A 182 -3.39 14.21 -7.04
N SER A 183 -3.13 15.40 -7.60
CA SER A 183 -4.17 16.20 -8.25
C SER A 183 -4.78 15.48 -9.45
N GLU A 184 -3.97 14.85 -10.31
CA GLU A 184 -4.47 14.10 -11.46
C GLU A 184 -5.31 12.89 -11.02
N MET A 185 -4.85 12.16 -10.00
CA MET A 185 -5.61 11.04 -9.43
C MET A 185 -6.92 11.49 -8.79
N ALA A 186 -6.93 12.62 -8.07
CA ALA A 186 -8.14 13.16 -7.43
C ALA A 186 -9.19 13.64 -8.43
N ASN A 187 -8.77 14.10 -9.60
CA ASN A 187 -9.65 14.55 -10.67
C ASN A 187 -10.16 13.42 -11.58
N LEU A 188 -9.69 12.20 -11.38
CA LEU A 188 -10.02 11.06 -12.23
C LEU A 188 -11.50 10.65 -12.02
N GLN A 189 -12.28 10.66 -13.10
CA GLN A 189 -13.71 10.27 -13.09
C GLN A 189 -13.92 8.81 -13.53
N LEU A 190 -12.90 7.98 -13.42
CA LEU A 190 -12.91 6.57 -13.78
C LEU A 190 -12.75 5.69 -12.55
N PRO A 191 -13.17 4.42 -12.61
CA PRO A 191 -12.87 3.46 -11.55
C PRO A 191 -11.35 3.33 -11.35
N VAL A 192 -10.92 3.41 -10.08
CA VAL A 192 -9.54 3.22 -9.68
C VAL A 192 -9.47 2.15 -8.60
N ILE A 193 -8.53 1.22 -8.74
CA ILE A 193 -8.21 0.24 -7.71
C ILE A 193 -6.76 0.46 -7.29
N GLY A 194 -6.56 0.81 -6.00
CA GLY A 194 -5.22 0.89 -5.40
C GLY A 194 -4.88 -0.39 -4.66
N ILE A 195 -3.73 -0.97 -4.94
CA ILE A 195 -3.22 -2.19 -4.32
C ILE A 195 -1.90 -1.85 -3.63
N VAL A 196 -1.86 -1.98 -2.30
CA VAL A 196 -0.59 -1.99 -1.57
C VAL A 196 -0.01 -3.40 -1.69
N PHE A 197 1.03 -3.54 -2.49
CA PHE A 197 1.56 -4.84 -2.88
C PHE A 197 2.72 -5.31 -2.00
N GLY A 198 3.43 -4.38 -1.41
CA GLY A 198 4.55 -4.64 -0.52
C GLY A 198 4.75 -3.50 0.46
N GLY A 199 5.83 -2.75 0.33
CA GLY A 199 6.01 -1.50 1.07
C GLY A 199 4.98 -0.47 0.65
N GLY A 200 4.25 0.10 1.59
CA GLY A 200 3.28 1.18 1.36
C GLY A 200 3.54 2.33 2.30
N TYR A 201 4.81 2.72 2.43
CA TYR A 201 5.22 3.84 3.24
C TYR A 201 5.00 5.16 2.49
N SER A 202 5.00 6.25 3.24
CA SER A 202 4.72 7.60 2.73
C SER A 202 5.47 7.93 1.43
N GLY A 203 4.75 8.36 0.43
CA GLY A 203 5.32 8.80 -0.84
C GLY A 203 4.25 9.22 -1.82
#